data_623282a40df3f1d4ef66bd44651131d4
#
_entry.id   623282a40df3f1d4ef66bd44651131d4
#
_cell.length_a   1.000
_cell.length_b   1.000
_cell.length_c   1.000
_cell.angle_alpha   90.00
_cell.angle_beta   90.00
_cell.angle_gamma   90.00
#
_symmetry.space_group_name_H-M   'P 1'
#
loop_
_entity.id
_entity.type
_entity.pdbx_description
1 polymer ?
#
loop_
_entity_poly.entity_id
_entity_poly.type
_entity_poly.pdbx_seq_one_letter_code
_entity_poly.pdbx_strand_id
1 'polypeptide(L)'
;MKKQHPSPLWAESINLWLDSLKAAGYSPNTISTRRCQMSALSRALEGDPRDVEGDDLLAHFAAKDWKPETRKGAKNACVSYFRWLKASGRSEADPSEFLPTVKRPEPHPRPCPDVVILAALRKATDGERLMLRLGAECGLRRFEIAKVHSRDVMRDLVGWSLVVVGKGDKQRIVPIGDDLALLIRSANGYLFPGRWSGHV
;
A
#
# COMPACT_ATOMS: atom_id res chain seq x y z
N MET A 1 -13.99 3.34 -10.44
CA MET A 1 -13.25 4.62 -10.33
C MET A 1 -12.90 5.09 -11.74
N LYS A 2 -13.41 6.28 -12.17
CA LYS A 2 -12.97 6.90 -13.43
C LYS A 2 -11.45 7.16 -13.31
N LYS A 3 -10.64 6.60 -14.20
CA LYS A 3 -9.21 6.91 -14.30
C LYS A 3 -9.10 8.41 -14.58
N GLN A 4 -8.75 9.18 -13.58
CA GLN A 4 -8.55 10.61 -13.73
C GLN A 4 -7.17 10.82 -14.38
N HIS A 5 -7.17 11.25 -15.63
CA HIS A 5 -5.96 11.54 -16.37
C HIS A 5 -5.29 12.82 -15.81
N PRO A 6 -3.97 12.95 -15.91
CA PRO A 6 -3.28 14.21 -15.61
C PRO A 6 -3.69 15.28 -16.63
N SER A 7 -3.39 16.55 -16.33
CA SER A 7 -3.51 17.63 -17.33
C SER A 7 -2.56 17.34 -18.51
N PRO A 8 -2.90 17.77 -19.74
CA PRO A 8 -2.11 17.45 -20.93
C PRO A 8 -0.63 17.86 -20.82
N LEU A 9 -0.35 19.04 -20.25
CA LEU A 9 1.02 19.56 -20.10
C LEU A 9 1.89 18.72 -19.14
N TRP A 10 1.25 18.02 -18.20
CA TRP A 10 1.95 17.17 -17.22
C TRP A 10 2.04 15.70 -17.65
N ALA A 11 1.24 15.30 -18.65
CA ALA A 11 1.03 13.88 -18.94
C ALA A 11 2.33 13.14 -19.31
N GLU A 12 3.15 13.75 -20.16
CA GLU A 12 4.41 13.18 -20.61
C GLU A 12 5.39 13.05 -19.46
N SER A 13 5.65 14.13 -18.72
CA SER A 13 6.61 14.13 -17.62
C SER A 13 6.20 13.21 -16.48
N ILE A 14 4.90 13.11 -16.16
CA ILE A 14 4.39 12.14 -15.17
C ILE A 14 4.66 10.72 -15.65
N ASN A 15 4.43 10.39 -16.92
CA ASN A 15 4.68 9.04 -17.43
C ASN A 15 6.15 8.68 -17.36
N LEU A 16 7.05 9.56 -17.80
CA LEU A 16 8.50 9.35 -17.71
C LEU A 16 8.98 9.17 -16.27
N TRP A 17 8.45 9.97 -15.34
CA TRP A 17 8.74 9.80 -13.92
C TRP A 17 8.25 8.44 -13.38
N LEU A 18 7.04 8.00 -13.76
CA LEU A 18 6.52 6.70 -13.33
C LEU A 18 7.33 5.55 -13.92
N ASP A 19 7.86 5.69 -15.14
CA ASP A 19 8.77 4.71 -15.72
C ASP A 19 10.10 4.65 -14.96
N SER A 20 10.62 5.79 -14.48
CA SER A 20 11.80 5.80 -13.60
C SER A 20 11.54 5.09 -12.27
N LEU A 21 10.35 5.24 -11.69
CA LEU A 21 9.97 4.50 -10.48
C LEU A 21 9.85 2.99 -10.75
N LYS A 22 9.34 2.62 -11.92
CA LYS A 22 9.28 1.22 -12.34
C LYS A 22 10.68 0.63 -12.51
N ALA A 23 11.58 1.35 -13.16
CA ALA A 23 12.99 0.95 -13.29
C ALA A 23 13.69 0.82 -11.94
N ALA A 24 13.32 1.62 -10.95
CA ALA A 24 13.80 1.54 -9.58
C ALA A 24 13.13 0.41 -8.74
N GLY A 25 12.29 -0.43 -9.34
CA GLY A 25 11.68 -1.59 -8.68
C GLY A 25 10.48 -1.28 -7.77
N TYR A 26 9.85 -0.11 -7.91
CA TYR A 26 8.65 0.19 -7.13
C TYR A 26 7.46 -0.70 -7.53
N SER A 27 6.68 -1.13 -6.53
CA SER A 27 5.53 -2.01 -6.78
C SER A 27 4.45 -1.34 -7.65
N PRO A 28 3.68 -2.13 -8.45
CA PRO A 28 2.58 -1.62 -9.28
C PRO A 28 1.57 -0.77 -8.50
N ASN A 29 1.27 -1.16 -7.25
CA ASN A 29 0.37 -0.41 -6.38
C ASN A 29 0.94 0.96 -5.99
N THR A 30 2.26 1.03 -5.72
CA THR A 30 2.93 2.30 -5.43
C THR A 30 2.88 3.21 -6.65
N ILE A 31 3.20 2.69 -7.84
CA ILE A 31 3.17 3.42 -9.10
C ILE A 31 1.76 3.95 -9.39
N SER A 32 0.72 3.11 -9.23
CA SER A 32 -0.68 3.52 -9.42
C SER A 32 -1.08 4.63 -8.44
N THR A 33 -0.72 4.51 -7.15
CA THR A 33 -0.99 5.54 -6.15
C THR A 33 -0.29 6.86 -6.50
N ARG A 34 0.98 6.81 -6.88
CA ARG A 34 1.77 7.97 -7.30
C ARG A 34 1.15 8.65 -8.53
N ARG A 35 0.72 7.86 -9.53
CA ARG A 35 -0.01 8.36 -10.69
C ARG A 35 -1.26 9.12 -10.27
N CYS A 36 -2.10 8.55 -9.41
CA CYS A 36 -3.32 9.20 -8.95
C CYS A 36 -3.04 10.52 -8.23
N GLN A 37 -2.02 10.55 -7.36
CA GLN A 37 -1.64 11.73 -6.60
C GLN A 37 -1.14 12.86 -7.51
N MET A 38 -0.24 12.56 -8.45
CA MET A 38 0.28 13.57 -9.38
C MET A 38 -0.74 14.00 -10.41
N SER A 39 -1.60 13.11 -10.88
CA SER A 39 -2.73 13.49 -11.74
C SER A 39 -3.72 14.43 -11.03
N ALA A 40 -3.91 14.27 -9.73
CA ALA A 40 -4.75 15.18 -8.95
C ALA A 40 -4.09 16.56 -8.78
N LEU A 41 -2.78 16.58 -8.53
CA LEU A 41 -2.01 17.83 -8.43
C LEU A 41 -2.00 18.58 -9.76
N SER A 42 -1.71 17.90 -10.87
CA SER A 42 -1.64 18.50 -12.21
C SER A 42 -2.95 19.15 -12.69
N ARG A 43 -4.08 18.71 -12.17
CA ARG A 43 -5.38 19.35 -12.46
C ARG A 43 -5.71 20.52 -11.55
N ALA A 44 -5.00 20.64 -10.43
CA ALA A 44 -5.21 21.73 -9.48
C ALA A 44 -4.26 22.90 -9.74
N LEU A 45 -3.12 22.60 -10.36
CA LEU A 45 -2.14 23.59 -10.77
C LEU A 45 -2.23 23.72 -12.28
N GLU A 46 -2.69 24.87 -12.75
CA GLU A 46 -2.75 25.18 -14.17
C GLU A 46 -1.33 25.45 -14.72
N GLY A 47 -1.12 25.26 -16.03
CA GLY A 47 0.15 25.54 -16.67
C GLY A 47 1.12 24.36 -16.76
N ASP A 48 2.37 24.66 -17.05
CA ASP A 48 3.45 23.67 -17.21
C ASP A 48 4.04 23.30 -15.84
N PRO A 49 4.41 22.05 -15.59
CA PRO A 49 5.03 21.66 -14.34
C PRO A 49 6.37 22.36 -14.07
N ARG A 50 7.01 22.91 -15.09
CA ARG A 50 8.27 23.66 -14.96
C ARG A 50 8.09 25.09 -14.42
N ASP A 51 6.88 25.62 -14.55
CA ASP A 51 6.52 26.98 -14.11
C ASP A 51 5.95 26.99 -12.68
N VAL A 52 5.82 25.82 -12.04
CA VAL A 52 5.29 25.71 -10.68
C VAL A 52 6.30 26.23 -9.68
N GLU A 53 5.86 27.15 -8.85
CA GLU A 53 6.65 27.73 -7.77
C GLU A 53 6.35 27.06 -6.41
N GLY A 54 7.23 27.32 -5.42
CA GLY A 54 7.06 26.79 -4.06
C GLY A 54 5.77 27.26 -3.41
N ASP A 55 5.38 28.52 -3.67
CA ASP A 55 4.16 29.11 -3.12
C ASP A 55 2.88 28.48 -3.69
N ASP A 56 2.89 28.05 -4.96
CA ASP A 56 1.75 27.34 -5.57
C ASP A 56 1.52 26.00 -4.86
N LEU A 57 2.60 25.27 -4.61
CA LEU A 57 2.54 24.02 -3.87
C LEU A 57 2.08 24.25 -2.44
N LEU A 58 2.63 25.26 -1.77
CA LEU A 58 2.25 25.58 -0.40
C LEU A 58 0.77 25.93 -0.31
N ALA A 59 0.28 26.82 -1.19
CA ALA A 59 -1.13 27.19 -1.28
C ALA A 59 -2.03 26.00 -1.55
N HIS A 60 -1.64 25.14 -2.51
CA HIS A 60 -2.38 23.91 -2.81
C HIS A 60 -2.50 22.99 -1.59
N PHE A 61 -1.39 22.73 -0.88
CA PHE A 61 -1.40 21.86 0.30
C PHE A 61 -2.13 22.49 1.49
N ALA A 62 -2.08 23.83 1.66
CA ALA A 62 -2.78 24.54 2.70
C ALA A 62 -4.31 24.49 2.51
N ALA A 63 -4.78 24.61 1.28
CA ALA A 63 -6.21 24.60 0.95
C ALA A 63 -6.89 23.22 1.13
N LYS A 64 -6.13 22.14 1.39
CA LYS A 64 -6.69 20.78 1.49
C LYS A 64 -6.94 20.38 2.93
N ASP A 65 -8.16 19.97 3.23
CA ASP A 65 -8.50 19.32 4.50
C ASP A 65 -8.22 17.80 4.39
N TRP A 66 -6.96 17.44 4.43
CA TRP A 66 -6.50 16.05 4.38
C TRP A 66 -6.09 15.51 5.75
N LYS A 67 -6.43 14.25 6.01
CA LYS A 67 -5.83 13.52 7.13
C LYS A 67 -4.30 13.51 6.98
N PRO A 68 -3.54 13.50 8.10
CA PRO A 68 -2.07 13.58 8.09
C PRO A 68 -1.40 12.56 7.16
N GLU A 69 -1.87 11.32 7.14
CA GLU A 69 -1.31 10.26 6.28
C GLU A 69 -1.57 10.52 4.78
N THR A 70 -2.76 11.02 4.43
CA THR A 70 -3.08 11.41 3.05
C THR A 70 -2.20 12.58 2.61
N ARG A 71 -2.08 13.61 3.46
CA ARG A 71 -1.22 14.77 3.23
C ARG A 71 0.24 14.35 3.03
N LYS A 72 0.75 13.46 3.89
CA LYS A 72 2.11 12.93 3.76
C LYS A 72 2.30 12.14 2.47
N GLY A 73 1.35 11.29 2.11
CA GLY A 73 1.39 10.52 0.86
C GLY A 73 1.45 11.44 -0.37
N ALA A 74 0.59 12.45 -0.43
CA ALA A 74 0.57 13.44 -1.51
C ALA A 74 1.87 14.25 -1.56
N LYS A 75 2.36 14.74 -0.40
CA LYS A 75 3.66 15.43 -0.32
C LYS A 75 4.80 14.56 -0.84
N ASN A 76 4.87 13.30 -0.41
CA ASN A 76 5.94 12.41 -0.85
C ASN A 76 5.90 12.14 -2.37
N ALA A 77 4.72 12.14 -2.99
CA ALA A 77 4.60 12.05 -4.44
C ALA A 77 5.13 13.32 -5.11
N CYS A 78 4.70 14.47 -4.61
CA CYS A 78 5.10 15.80 -5.09
C CYS A 78 6.63 15.94 -5.02
N VAL A 79 7.23 15.73 -3.85
CA VAL A 79 8.70 15.80 -3.66
C VAL A 79 9.44 14.82 -4.57
N SER A 80 8.94 13.59 -4.71
CA SER A 80 9.59 12.61 -5.58
C SER A 80 9.55 13.02 -7.05
N TYR A 81 8.44 13.62 -7.50
CA TYR A 81 8.27 14.06 -8.87
C TYR A 81 9.15 15.28 -9.20
N PHE A 82 9.08 16.34 -8.42
CA PHE A 82 9.84 17.56 -8.72
C PHE A 82 11.34 17.36 -8.55
N ARG A 83 11.77 16.57 -7.58
CA ARG A 83 13.18 16.16 -7.47
C ARG A 83 13.66 15.39 -8.70
N TRP A 84 12.83 14.47 -9.22
CA TRP A 84 13.15 13.77 -10.45
C TRP A 84 13.16 14.72 -11.66
N LEU A 85 12.23 15.66 -11.75
CA LEU A 85 12.14 16.66 -12.81
C LEU A 85 13.43 17.47 -12.89
N LYS A 86 13.92 17.95 -11.74
CA LYS A 86 15.22 18.65 -11.61
C LYS A 86 16.40 17.73 -11.95
N ALA A 87 16.48 16.58 -11.35
CA ALA A 87 17.58 15.64 -11.55
C ALA A 87 17.71 15.12 -12.99
N SER A 88 16.61 15.09 -13.74
CA SER A 88 16.59 14.70 -15.15
C SER A 88 16.86 15.87 -16.11
N GLY A 89 17.21 17.07 -15.61
CA GLY A 89 17.48 18.27 -16.40
C GLY A 89 16.24 18.88 -17.09
N ARG A 90 15.04 18.51 -16.66
CA ARG A 90 13.78 19.01 -17.23
C ARG A 90 13.27 20.27 -16.54
N SER A 91 13.80 20.58 -15.36
CA SER A 91 13.58 21.82 -14.64
C SER A 91 14.86 22.22 -13.94
N GLU A 92 15.10 23.52 -13.80
CA GLU A 92 16.26 24.05 -13.09
C GLU A 92 16.07 24.05 -11.57
N ALA A 93 14.81 24.13 -11.11
CA ALA A 93 14.43 24.22 -9.71
C ALA A 93 13.60 23.03 -9.23
N ASP A 94 13.60 22.80 -7.93
CA ASP A 94 12.69 21.89 -7.23
C ASP A 94 11.79 22.71 -6.29
N PRO A 95 10.57 23.08 -6.70
CA PRO A 95 9.68 23.88 -5.88
C PRO A 95 9.21 23.15 -4.61
N SER A 96 9.38 21.84 -4.55
CA SER A 96 8.94 21.01 -3.41
C SER A 96 9.88 21.10 -2.19
N GLU A 97 11.07 21.70 -2.32
CA GLU A 97 12.01 21.92 -1.23
C GLU A 97 11.41 22.82 -0.12
N PHE A 98 10.51 23.73 -0.48
CA PHE A 98 9.81 24.62 0.44
C PHE A 98 8.67 23.97 1.24
N LEU A 99 8.24 22.78 0.89
CA LEU A 99 7.12 22.13 1.57
C LEU A 99 7.49 21.72 3.00
N PRO A 100 6.75 22.18 4.03
CA PRO A 100 7.01 21.88 5.42
C PRO A 100 6.81 20.40 5.74
N THR A 101 7.46 19.93 6.79
CA THR A 101 7.27 18.57 7.29
C THR A 101 5.83 18.37 7.79
N VAL A 102 5.19 17.28 7.37
CA VAL A 102 3.84 16.94 7.82
C VAL A 102 3.89 16.45 9.27
N LYS A 103 3.26 17.20 10.19
CA LYS A 103 3.09 16.77 11.58
C LYS A 103 2.18 15.57 11.64
N ARG A 104 2.61 14.52 12.36
CA ARG A 104 1.81 13.31 12.58
C ARG A 104 1.38 13.23 14.03
N PRO A 105 0.14 12.84 14.31
CA PRO A 105 -0.24 12.42 15.64
C PRO A 105 0.47 11.11 15.97
N GLU A 106 0.68 10.86 17.25
CA GLU A 106 1.16 9.56 17.70
C GLU A 106 0.15 8.46 17.32
N PRO A 107 0.64 7.32 16.83
CA PRO A 107 -0.23 6.20 16.50
C PRO A 107 -0.79 5.57 17.78
N HIS A 108 -2.11 5.59 17.93
CA HIS A 108 -2.79 4.88 19.00
C HIS A 108 -3.30 3.53 18.46
N PRO A 109 -2.81 2.39 18.99
CA PRO A 109 -3.35 1.08 18.65
C PRO A 109 -4.84 1.02 18.98
N ARG A 110 -5.63 0.45 18.08
CA ARG A 110 -7.05 0.18 18.29
C ARG A 110 -7.30 -1.32 18.12
N PRO A 111 -6.94 -2.14 19.11
CA PRO A 111 -7.18 -3.57 19.05
C PRO A 111 -8.69 -3.83 18.98
N CYS A 112 -9.08 -4.85 18.19
CA CYS A 112 -10.46 -5.31 18.19
C CYS A 112 -10.73 -6.04 19.51
N PRO A 113 -11.80 -5.70 20.25
CA PRO A 113 -12.13 -6.44 21.48
C PRO A 113 -12.42 -7.92 21.19
N ASP A 114 -11.97 -8.81 22.07
CA ASP A 114 -12.12 -10.27 21.90
C ASP A 114 -13.59 -10.68 21.76
N VAL A 115 -14.48 -10.03 22.49
CA VAL A 115 -15.94 -10.26 22.39
C VAL A 115 -16.47 -10.04 20.97
N VAL A 116 -15.93 -9.07 20.24
CA VAL A 116 -16.33 -8.78 18.85
C VAL A 116 -15.78 -9.85 17.92
N ILE A 117 -14.53 -10.29 18.13
CA ILE A 117 -13.91 -11.38 17.37
C ILE A 117 -14.69 -12.67 17.55
N LEU A 118 -15.01 -13.03 18.79
CA LEU A 118 -15.78 -14.23 19.11
C LEU A 118 -17.21 -14.18 18.52
N ALA A 119 -17.86 -13.04 18.57
CA ALA A 119 -19.18 -12.86 17.94
C ALA A 119 -19.13 -12.97 16.41
N ALA A 120 -18.08 -12.45 15.78
CA ALA A 120 -17.84 -12.59 14.35
C ALA A 120 -17.60 -14.06 13.96
N LEU A 121 -16.74 -14.77 14.70
CA LEU A 121 -16.44 -16.20 14.45
C LEU A 121 -17.68 -17.09 14.53
N ARG A 122 -18.65 -16.77 15.40
CA ARG A 122 -19.91 -17.53 15.51
C ARG A 122 -20.82 -17.38 14.30
N LYS A 123 -20.79 -16.21 13.62
CA LYS A 123 -21.66 -15.87 12.47
C LYS A 123 -20.96 -16.10 11.12
N ALA A 124 -19.66 -16.26 11.12
CA ALA A 124 -18.86 -16.38 9.91
C ALA A 124 -19.07 -17.73 9.22
N THR A 125 -19.08 -17.72 7.90
CA THR A 125 -18.90 -18.90 7.06
C THR A 125 -17.53 -19.53 7.32
N ASP A 126 -17.31 -20.77 6.90
CA ASP A 126 -16.03 -21.44 7.15
C ASP A 126 -14.83 -20.69 6.54
N GLY A 127 -14.98 -20.14 5.34
CA GLY A 127 -13.95 -19.32 4.71
C GLY A 127 -13.67 -18.02 5.48
N GLU A 128 -14.72 -17.31 5.90
CA GLU A 128 -14.58 -16.09 6.70
C GLU A 128 -13.99 -16.38 8.09
N ARG A 129 -14.38 -17.49 8.70
CA ARG A 129 -13.84 -17.94 9.99
C ARG A 129 -12.34 -18.17 9.88
N LEU A 130 -11.90 -18.80 8.80
CA LEU A 130 -10.49 -19.04 8.55
C LEU A 130 -9.70 -17.73 8.31
N MET A 131 -10.28 -16.78 7.56
CA MET A 131 -9.70 -15.44 7.40
C MET A 131 -9.57 -14.69 8.73
N LEU A 132 -10.61 -14.74 9.57
CA LEU A 132 -10.61 -14.13 10.90
C LEU A 132 -9.55 -14.75 11.80
N ARG A 133 -9.42 -16.07 11.81
CA ARG A 133 -8.39 -16.79 12.58
C ARG A 133 -6.99 -16.39 12.14
N LEU A 134 -6.70 -16.40 10.85
CA LEU A 134 -5.39 -15.97 10.31
C LEU A 134 -5.06 -14.53 10.67
N GLY A 135 -6.08 -13.64 10.70
CA GLY A 135 -5.91 -12.26 11.12
C GLY A 135 -5.68 -12.12 12.63
N ALA A 136 -6.50 -12.77 13.45
CA ALA A 136 -6.50 -12.61 14.89
C ALA A 136 -5.40 -13.43 15.59
N GLU A 137 -5.24 -14.70 15.23
CA GLU A 137 -4.29 -15.61 15.87
C GLU A 137 -2.85 -15.44 15.33
N CYS A 138 -2.72 -15.20 14.01
CA CYS A 138 -1.42 -15.15 13.33
C CYS A 138 -0.95 -13.72 12.98
N GLY A 139 -1.79 -12.70 13.20
CA GLY A 139 -1.45 -11.31 12.89
C GLY A 139 -1.21 -11.05 11.40
N LEU A 140 -1.85 -11.83 10.50
CA LEU A 140 -1.67 -11.69 9.08
C LEU A 140 -2.44 -10.48 8.54
N ARG A 141 -1.80 -9.73 7.63
CA ARG A 141 -2.49 -8.67 6.89
C ARG A 141 -3.40 -9.28 5.83
N ARG A 142 -4.45 -8.53 5.45
CA ARG A 142 -5.40 -8.95 4.40
C ARG A 142 -4.73 -9.55 3.16
N PHE A 143 -3.68 -8.91 2.67
CA PHE A 143 -2.96 -9.37 1.48
C PHE A 143 -2.10 -10.61 1.73
N GLU A 144 -1.61 -10.80 2.95
CA GLU A 144 -0.89 -12.01 3.36
C GLU A 144 -1.86 -13.18 3.49
N ILE A 145 -3.06 -12.95 4.08
CA ILE A 145 -4.12 -13.96 4.17
C ILE A 145 -4.50 -14.50 2.78
N ALA A 146 -4.69 -13.59 1.81
CA ALA A 146 -5.06 -13.97 0.45
C ALA A 146 -4.03 -14.87 -0.25
N LYS A 147 -2.78 -14.83 0.18
CA LYS A 147 -1.67 -15.58 -0.43
C LYS A 147 -1.31 -16.86 0.30
N VAL A 148 -1.95 -17.19 1.41
CA VAL A 148 -1.63 -18.41 2.17
C VAL A 148 -1.79 -19.63 1.27
N HIS A 149 -0.75 -20.44 1.22
CA HIS A 149 -0.70 -21.67 0.44
C HIS A 149 -0.32 -22.85 1.33
N SER A 150 -0.81 -24.04 1.04
CA SER A 150 -0.56 -25.26 1.83
C SER A 150 0.93 -25.59 1.99
N ARG A 151 1.78 -25.23 1.02
CA ARG A 151 3.24 -25.40 1.08
C ARG A 151 3.95 -24.49 2.07
N ASP A 152 3.30 -23.40 2.51
CA ASP A 152 3.88 -22.44 3.42
C ASP A 152 3.83 -22.90 4.88
N VAL A 153 3.14 -24.03 5.15
CA VAL A 153 3.07 -24.67 6.46
C VAL A 153 4.22 -25.66 6.60
N MET A 154 5.01 -25.46 7.62
CA MET A 154 6.15 -26.32 7.95
C MET A 154 6.04 -26.83 9.39
N ARG A 155 6.65 -27.98 9.66
CA ARG A 155 6.83 -28.49 11.01
C ARG A 155 8.22 -28.10 11.51
N ASP A 156 8.28 -27.64 12.72
CA ASP A 156 9.52 -27.33 13.41
C ASP A 156 9.64 -28.07 14.76
N LEU A 157 10.62 -27.72 15.58
CA LEU A 157 10.88 -28.40 16.87
C LEU A 157 9.78 -28.20 17.92
N VAL A 158 8.97 -27.15 17.79
CA VAL A 158 7.93 -26.78 18.76
C VAL A 158 6.52 -27.03 18.23
N GLY A 159 6.34 -27.46 16.96
CA GLY A 159 5.02 -27.72 16.41
C GLY A 159 4.89 -27.33 14.94
N TRP A 160 3.91 -26.51 14.62
CA TRP A 160 3.65 -26.03 13.26
C TRP A 160 3.89 -24.53 13.14
N SER A 161 4.44 -24.14 12.01
CA SER A 161 4.70 -22.75 11.66
C SER A 161 4.24 -22.45 10.24
N LEU A 162 3.80 -21.22 10.02
CA LEU A 162 3.43 -20.66 8.73
C LEU A 162 4.49 -19.65 8.28
N VAL A 163 5.05 -19.85 7.09
CA VAL A 163 5.94 -18.90 6.44
C VAL A 163 5.09 -17.83 5.77
N VAL A 164 5.30 -16.58 6.14
CA VAL A 164 4.53 -15.46 5.62
C VAL A 164 5.44 -14.48 4.91
N VAL A 165 5.15 -14.19 3.64
CA VAL A 165 5.86 -13.19 2.85
C VAL A 165 5.08 -11.87 2.90
N GLY A 166 5.66 -10.87 3.53
CA GLY A 166 5.07 -9.55 3.70
C GLY A 166 5.49 -8.53 2.66
N LYS A 167 5.29 -7.27 2.97
CA LYS A 167 5.68 -6.15 2.11
C LYS A 167 7.19 -6.11 1.88
N GLY A 168 7.62 -6.02 0.62
CA GLY A 168 9.03 -5.97 0.23
C GLY A 168 9.74 -7.32 0.35
N ASP A 169 8.99 -8.41 0.13
CA ASP A 169 9.44 -9.81 0.18
C ASP A 169 10.08 -10.24 1.52
N LYS A 170 9.79 -9.48 2.59
CA LYS A 170 10.25 -9.83 3.92
C LYS A 170 9.49 -11.04 4.43
N GLN A 171 10.23 -12.12 4.68
CA GLN A 171 9.68 -13.33 5.28
C GLN A 171 9.66 -13.23 6.80
N ARG A 172 8.62 -13.82 7.40
CA ARG A 172 8.57 -14.13 8.82
C ARG A 172 7.93 -15.49 9.04
N ILE A 173 8.28 -16.14 10.11
CA ILE A 173 7.71 -17.41 10.55
C ILE A 173 6.74 -17.10 11.69
N VAL A 174 5.53 -17.64 11.60
CA VAL A 174 4.47 -17.46 12.59
C VAL A 174 4.07 -18.82 13.12
N PRO A 175 4.23 -19.11 14.43
CA PRO A 175 3.72 -20.34 15.03
C PRO A 175 2.20 -20.43 14.87
N ILE A 176 1.68 -21.62 14.55
CA ILE A 176 0.26 -21.88 14.38
C ILE A 176 -0.15 -23.16 15.11
N GLY A 177 -1.41 -23.25 15.55
CA GLY A 177 -1.95 -24.43 16.18
C GLY A 177 -2.13 -25.61 15.19
N ASP A 178 -2.15 -26.83 15.71
CA ASP A 178 -2.27 -28.05 14.92
C ASP A 178 -3.50 -28.07 14.03
N ASP A 179 -4.63 -27.64 14.55
CA ASP A 179 -5.91 -27.57 13.84
C ASP A 179 -5.85 -26.62 12.64
N LEU A 180 -5.26 -25.43 12.81
CA LEU A 180 -5.08 -24.46 11.74
C LEU A 180 -4.08 -24.96 10.69
N ALA A 181 -2.99 -25.61 11.13
CA ALA A 181 -2.01 -26.20 10.24
C ALA A 181 -2.63 -27.28 9.34
N LEU A 182 -3.43 -28.17 9.93
CA LEU A 182 -4.12 -29.24 9.20
C LEU A 182 -5.13 -28.67 8.18
N LEU A 183 -5.90 -27.64 8.58
CA LEU A 183 -6.83 -26.95 7.68
C LEU A 183 -6.11 -26.32 6.48
N ILE A 184 -4.98 -25.62 6.70
CA ILE A 184 -4.23 -25.01 5.62
C ILE A 184 -3.63 -26.08 4.70
N ARG A 185 -3.07 -27.14 5.25
CA ARG A 185 -2.46 -28.23 4.46
C ARG A 185 -3.47 -29.01 3.62
N SER A 186 -4.70 -29.21 4.12
CA SER A 186 -5.75 -29.91 3.39
C SER A 186 -6.22 -29.18 2.13
N ALA A 187 -5.93 -27.89 1.99
CA ALA A 187 -6.30 -27.11 0.81
C ALA A 187 -5.57 -27.53 -0.48
N ASN A 188 -4.42 -28.26 -0.36
CA ASN A 188 -3.62 -28.72 -1.51
C ASN A 188 -3.30 -27.61 -2.55
N GLY A 189 -3.12 -26.39 -2.09
CA GLY A 189 -2.92 -25.22 -2.94
C GLY A 189 -3.11 -23.94 -2.14
N TYR A 190 -3.60 -22.90 -2.81
CA TYR A 190 -4.00 -21.69 -2.13
C TYR A 190 -5.21 -21.92 -1.23
N LEU A 191 -5.14 -21.40 -0.01
CA LEU A 191 -6.22 -21.54 0.97
C LEU A 191 -7.51 -20.83 0.52
N PHE A 192 -7.36 -19.74 -0.20
CA PHE A 192 -8.45 -18.94 -0.78
C PHE A 192 -8.24 -18.84 -2.30
N PRO A 193 -8.62 -19.91 -3.06
CA PRO A 193 -8.46 -19.90 -4.50
C PRO A 193 -9.37 -18.85 -5.13
N GLY A 194 -8.77 -17.92 -5.87
CA GLY A 194 -9.48 -16.87 -6.60
C GLY A 194 -9.63 -17.21 -8.07
N ARG A 195 -10.35 -16.35 -8.80
CA ARG A 195 -10.50 -16.47 -10.26
C ARG A 195 -9.22 -16.05 -11.01
N TRP A 196 -8.26 -15.45 -10.33
CA TRP A 196 -7.07 -14.84 -10.89
C TRP A 196 -5.83 -15.41 -10.20
N SER A 197 -4.91 -15.98 -10.96
CA SER A 197 -3.57 -16.40 -10.47
C SER A 197 -3.55 -17.31 -9.23
N GLY A 198 -4.64 -18.04 -8.94
CA GLY A 198 -4.69 -19.02 -7.86
C GLY A 198 -4.89 -18.46 -6.44
N HIS A 199 -5.11 -17.15 -6.27
CA HIS A 199 -5.42 -16.54 -4.97
C HIS A 199 -6.48 -15.43 -5.13
N VAL A 200 -7.12 -15.05 -4.03
CA VAL A 200 -8.17 -14.01 -3.98
C VAL A 200 -7.59 -12.60 -4.08
#